data_17d3fa46af2889da31ef31bb9ed7aa3d
#
_entry.id   17d3fa46af2889da31ef31bb9ed7aa3d
#
_cell.length_a   1.000
_cell.length_b   1.000
_cell.length_c   1.000
_cell.angle_alpha   90.00
_cell.angle_beta   90.00
_cell.angle_gamma   90.00
#
_symmetry.space_group_name_H-M   'P 1'
#
loop_
_entity.id
_entity.type
_entity.pdbx_description
1 polymer ?
#
loop_
_entity_poly.entity_id
_entity_poly.type
_entity_poly.pdbx_seq_one_letter_code
_entity_poly.pdbx_strand_id
1 'polypeptide(L)'
;MKKIIYLFFTISIFLFSHGAEKKDLPGAWKLVESSWNGEFFDIRNPSPIKVYTEGYVDGNYHGTYFVSFYNQKGEAGFNQGFYKLDNGTLVEYINNSTDSNSLNNKVSFMPNFMGDKMSFIQTIEYPNGDVLFERWERLSCEVEKCYKLRSRKD
;
A
#
# COMPACT_ATOMS: atom_id res chain seq x y z
N MET A 1 -41.60 18.46 41.30
CA MET A 1 -41.16 17.59 40.17
C MET A 1 -39.89 18.16 39.57
N LYS A 2 -38.73 17.53 39.85
CA LYS A 2 -37.43 17.99 39.33
C LYS A 2 -37.19 17.29 37.98
N LYS A 3 -37.11 18.07 36.89
CA LYS A 3 -36.72 17.57 35.56
C LYS A 3 -35.19 17.40 35.53
N ILE A 4 -34.73 16.18 35.44
CA ILE A 4 -33.31 15.83 35.19
C ILE A 4 -33.09 15.92 33.69
N ILE A 5 -32.28 16.88 33.28
CA ILE A 5 -31.83 17.04 31.89
C ILE A 5 -30.58 16.20 31.75
N TYR A 6 -30.67 15.09 31.02
CA TYR A 6 -29.49 14.31 30.61
C TYR A 6 -28.82 14.98 29.43
N LEU A 7 -27.68 15.58 29.69
CA LEU A 7 -26.81 16.15 28.66
C LEU A 7 -25.99 14.97 28.07
N PHE A 8 -26.39 14.49 26.91
CA PHE A 8 -25.62 13.51 26.14
C PHE A 8 -24.40 14.23 25.54
N PHE A 9 -23.23 14.03 26.15
CA PHE A 9 -21.94 14.41 25.57
C PHE A 9 -21.56 13.36 24.52
N THR A 10 -21.92 13.59 23.26
CA THR A 10 -21.40 12.80 22.13
C THR A 10 -19.96 13.21 21.90
N ILE A 11 -19.03 12.43 22.42
CA ILE A 11 -17.60 12.54 22.08
C ILE A 11 -17.46 12.02 20.65
N SER A 12 -17.47 12.94 19.69
CA SER A 12 -17.06 12.64 18.31
C SER A 12 -15.56 12.40 18.32
N ILE A 13 -15.17 11.14 18.34
CA ILE A 13 -13.78 10.74 18.09
C ILE A 13 -13.51 11.03 16.62
N PHE A 14 -12.97 12.21 16.33
CA PHE A 14 -12.35 12.50 15.03
C PHE A 14 -11.10 11.60 14.92
N LEU A 15 -11.25 10.46 14.27
CA LEU A 15 -10.12 9.72 13.75
C LEU A 15 -9.48 10.62 12.68
N PHE A 16 -8.44 11.34 13.06
CA PHE A 16 -7.61 12.05 12.10
C PHE A 16 -6.93 11.02 11.20
N SER A 17 -7.58 10.71 10.08
CA SER A 17 -6.93 10.06 8.96
C SER A 17 -5.89 11.05 8.44
N HIS A 18 -4.63 10.85 8.79
CA HIS A 18 -3.55 11.62 8.19
C HIS A 18 -3.36 11.10 6.77
N GLY A 19 -3.71 11.93 5.80
CA GLY A 19 -3.43 11.62 4.39
C GLY A 19 -1.95 11.31 4.19
N ALA A 20 -1.65 10.40 3.27
CA ALA A 20 -0.28 10.03 2.93
C ALA A 20 0.54 11.26 2.54
N GLU A 21 1.68 11.46 3.19
CA GLU A 21 2.68 12.41 2.75
C GLU A 21 3.69 11.72 1.81
N LYS A 22 4.28 12.46 0.87
CA LYS A 22 5.26 11.93 -0.09
C LYS A 22 6.38 11.13 0.58
N LYS A 23 6.87 11.57 1.73
CA LYS A 23 7.94 10.94 2.50
C LYS A 23 7.57 9.63 3.18
N ASP A 24 6.28 9.31 3.27
CA ASP A 24 5.80 8.12 3.99
C ASP A 24 5.79 6.87 3.10
N LEU A 25 5.73 7.04 1.78
CA LEU A 25 5.66 5.94 0.82
C LEU A 25 6.99 5.25 0.52
N PRO A 26 8.12 5.98 0.28
CA PRO A 26 9.36 5.34 -0.15
C PRO A 26 9.82 4.25 0.81
N GLY A 27 10.21 3.11 0.23
CA GLY A 27 10.64 1.93 0.96
C GLY A 27 10.06 0.64 0.40
N ALA A 28 10.33 -0.46 1.08
CA ALA A 28 9.82 -1.78 0.75
C ALA A 28 8.73 -2.20 1.73
N TRP A 29 7.70 -2.81 1.21
CA TRP A 29 6.49 -3.21 1.92
C TRP A 29 6.16 -4.67 1.62
N LYS A 30 5.74 -5.40 2.62
CA LYS A 30 5.30 -6.78 2.52
C LYS A 30 3.80 -6.85 2.70
N LEU A 31 3.11 -7.59 1.82
CA LEU A 31 1.68 -7.86 1.97
C LEU A 31 1.46 -8.79 3.16
N VAL A 32 0.57 -8.40 4.07
CA VAL A 32 0.26 -9.18 5.28
C VAL A 32 -1.21 -9.58 5.36
N GLU A 33 -2.08 -8.89 4.61
CA GLU A 33 -3.50 -9.19 4.58
C GLU A 33 -4.08 -8.75 3.23
N SER A 34 -4.97 -9.55 2.66
CA SER A 34 -5.67 -9.20 1.43
C SER A 34 -7.05 -9.85 1.38
N SER A 35 -8.01 -9.13 0.77
CA SER A 35 -9.33 -9.68 0.44
C SER A 35 -9.81 -9.18 -0.91
N TRP A 36 -10.63 -9.99 -1.56
CA TRP A 36 -11.34 -9.66 -2.78
C TRP A 36 -12.84 -9.72 -2.51
N ASN A 37 -13.55 -8.61 -2.71
CA ASN A 37 -14.99 -8.48 -2.41
C ASN A 37 -15.35 -8.90 -0.98
N GLY A 38 -14.44 -8.66 -0.02
CA GLY A 38 -14.62 -9.01 1.39
C GLY A 38 -14.24 -10.46 1.75
N GLU A 39 -13.89 -11.30 0.79
CA GLU A 39 -13.36 -12.64 1.04
C GLU A 39 -11.84 -12.57 1.25
N PHE A 40 -11.40 -12.85 2.48
CA PHE A 40 -9.98 -12.90 2.84
C PHE A 40 -9.34 -14.19 2.34
N PHE A 41 -8.08 -14.10 1.92
CA PHE A 41 -7.31 -15.24 1.49
C PHE A 41 -5.92 -15.29 2.13
N ASP A 42 -5.38 -16.50 2.23
CA ASP A 42 -4.06 -16.72 2.81
C ASP A 42 -2.96 -16.08 1.96
N ILE A 43 -2.10 -15.33 2.61
CA ILE A 43 -0.95 -14.72 1.96
C ILE A 43 0.09 -15.81 1.67
N ARG A 44 0.49 -15.95 0.42
CA ARG A 44 1.49 -16.92 -0.02
C ARG A 44 2.86 -16.63 0.56
N ASN A 45 3.69 -17.66 0.63
CA ASN A 45 5.10 -17.55 0.98
C ASN A 45 5.98 -17.95 -0.22
N PRO A 46 6.86 -17.05 -0.73
CA PRO A 46 7.12 -15.70 -0.22
C PRO A 46 5.94 -14.74 -0.43
N SER A 47 5.75 -13.85 0.53
CA SER A 47 4.70 -12.83 0.46
C SER A 47 4.98 -11.84 -0.68
N PRO A 48 3.95 -11.33 -1.38
CA PRO A 48 4.09 -10.20 -2.29
C PRO A 48 4.83 -9.02 -1.64
N ILE A 49 5.65 -8.36 -2.46
CA ILE A 49 6.43 -7.19 -2.05
C ILE A 49 6.04 -6.02 -2.93
N LYS A 50 5.91 -4.84 -2.32
CA LYS A 50 5.73 -3.57 -3.00
C LYS A 50 6.90 -2.66 -2.63
N VAL A 51 7.50 -2.00 -3.61
CA VAL A 51 8.62 -1.08 -3.42
C VAL A 51 8.28 0.25 -4.05
N TYR A 52 8.45 1.32 -3.31
CA TYR A 52 8.40 2.69 -3.83
C TYR A 52 9.77 3.33 -3.68
N THR A 53 10.26 3.95 -4.75
CA THR A 53 11.48 4.75 -4.73
C THR A 53 11.11 6.22 -4.81
N GLU A 54 11.89 7.06 -4.17
CA GLU A 54 11.77 8.51 -4.31
C GLU A 54 12.59 8.99 -5.52
N GLY A 55 12.04 9.93 -6.30
CA GLY A 55 12.73 10.54 -7.42
C GLY A 55 11.76 11.21 -8.39
N TYR A 56 12.17 12.33 -8.95
CA TYR A 56 11.42 12.98 -10.01
C TYR A 56 11.76 12.34 -11.36
N VAL A 57 10.73 11.79 -12.01
CA VAL A 57 10.84 11.32 -13.39
C VAL A 57 10.12 12.33 -14.27
N ASP A 58 10.83 12.99 -15.15
CA ASP A 58 10.32 14.02 -16.09
C ASP A 58 9.51 15.16 -15.43
N GLY A 59 9.75 15.43 -14.15
CA GLY A 59 9.04 16.46 -13.39
C GLY A 59 7.57 16.17 -13.07
N ASN A 60 7.01 15.05 -13.57
CA ASN A 60 5.59 14.72 -13.44
C ASN A 60 5.31 13.63 -12.40
N TYR A 61 6.30 12.78 -12.08
CA TYR A 61 6.12 11.66 -11.17
C TYR A 61 6.96 11.83 -9.90
N HIS A 62 6.47 11.24 -8.80
CA HIS A 62 7.15 11.32 -7.50
C HIS A 62 8.16 10.19 -7.29
N GLY A 63 8.21 9.20 -8.18
CA GLY A 63 9.13 8.09 -8.15
C GLY A 63 8.67 6.92 -8.98
N THR A 64 9.36 5.80 -8.82
CA THR A 64 8.99 4.52 -9.44
C THR A 64 8.43 3.57 -8.41
N TYR A 65 7.64 2.61 -8.85
CA TYR A 65 7.18 1.52 -8.01
C TYR A 65 7.36 0.16 -8.70
N PHE A 66 7.40 -0.86 -7.86
CA PHE A 66 7.36 -2.26 -8.23
C PHE A 66 6.44 -2.99 -7.26
N VAL A 67 5.60 -3.88 -7.75
CA VAL A 67 4.81 -4.79 -6.93
C VAL A 67 4.84 -6.19 -7.51
N SER A 68 5.17 -7.20 -6.69
CA SER A 68 4.95 -8.59 -7.02
C SER A 68 3.57 -9.05 -6.57
N PHE A 69 3.00 -10.01 -7.30
CA PHE A 69 1.71 -10.61 -6.97
C PHE A 69 1.67 -12.09 -7.40
N TYR A 70 0.61 -12.79 -7.03
CA TYR A 70 0.29 -14.09 -7.57
C TYR A 70 -1.06 -14.01 -8.29
N ASN A 71 -1.13 -14.56 -9.49
CA ASN A 71 -2.39 -14.67 -10.21
C ASN A 71 -3.27 -15.80 -9.64
N GLN A 72 -4.48 -15.94 -10.15
CA GLN A 72 -5.43 -16.97 -9.69
C GLN A 72 -4.90 -18.40 -9.83
N LYS A 73 -3.98 -18.65 -10.78
CA LYS A 73 -3.30 -19.96 -10.94
C LYS A 73 -2.15 -20.15 -9.97
N GLY A 74 -1.77 -19.12 -9.23
CA GLY A 74 -0.65 -19.14 -8.32
C GLY A 74 0.71 -18.89 -8.95
N GLU A 75 0.74 -18.41 -10.19
CA GLU A 75 1.96 -18.01 -10.86
C GLU A 75 2.36 -16.61 -10.38
N ALA A 76 3.66 -16.44 -10.11
CA ALA A 76 4.21 -15.16 -9.70
C ALA A 76 4.23 -14.18 -10.87
N GLY A 77 3.84 -12.96 -10.60
CA GLY A 77 3.86 -11.85 -11.55
C GLY A 77 4.33 -10.56 -10.87
N PHE A 78 4.44 -9.52 -11.69
CA PHE A 78 4.77 -8.18 -11.20
C PHE A 78 4.11 -7.10 -12.06
N ASN A 79 3.91 -5.93 -11.43
CA ASN A 79 3.69 -4.65 -12.09
C ASN A 79 4.80 -3.69 -11.70
N GLN A 80 5.21 -2.86 -12.63
CA GLN A 80 6.24 -1.84 -12.46
C GLN A 80 5.87 -0.59 -13.22
N GLY A 81 6.26 0.57 -12.68
CA GLY A 81 6.03 1.83 -13.36
C GLY A 81 6.35 3.04 -12.51
N PHE A 82 5.61 4.10 -12.73
CA PHE A 82 5.77 5.37 -12.05
C PHE A 82 4.58 5.63 -11.12
N TYR A 83 4.79 6.43 -10.09
CA TYR A 83 3.67 6.84 -9.24
C TYR A 83 3.64 8.36 -9.05
N LYS A 84 2.44 8.84 -8.78
CA LYS A 84 2.16 10.22 -8.39
C LYS A 84 1.28 10.23 -7.14
N LEU A 85 1.64 11.04 -6.18
CA LEU A 85 0.81 11.30 -5.00
C LEU A 85 0.30 12.73 -5.07
N ASP A 86 -1.00 12.89 -5.15
CA ASP A 86 -1.66 14.19 -5.24
C ASP A 86 -2.86 14.23 -4.26
N ASN A 87 -2.85 15.21 -3.35
CA ASN A 87 -3.90 15.38 -2.35
C ASN A 87 -4.26 14.09 -1.58
N GLY A 88 -3.25 13.29 -1.23
CA GLY A 88 -3.42 12.01 -0.53
C GLY A 88 -3.82 10.83 -1.43
N THR A 89 -4.15 11.07 -2.70
CA THR A 89 -4.44 10.00 -3.66
C THR A 89 -3.15 9.58 -4.35
N LEU A 90 -2.84 8.30 -4.26
CA LEU A 90 -1.75 7.66 -4.98
C LEU A 90 -2.26 7.12 -6.30
N VAL A 91 -1.57 7.43 -7.38
CA VAL A 91 -1.82 6.90 -8.71
C VAL A 91 -0.58 6.15 -9.17
N GLU A 92 -0.70 4.85 -9.39
CA GLU A 92 0.31 3.97 -9.97
C GLU A 92 0.05 3.82 -11.48
N TYR A 93 1.02 4.16 -12.31
CA TYR A 93 0.97 4.01 -13.78
C TYR A 93 1.77 2.78 -14.15
N ILE A 94 1.13 1.77 -14.74
CA ILE A 94 1.73 0.47 -15.03
C ILE A 94 2.38 0.53 -16.42
N ASN A 95 3.71 0.59 -16.47
CA ASN A 95 4.49 0.65 -17.71
C ASN A 95 5.04 -0.71 -18.12
N ASN A 96 5.16 -1.64 -17.16
CA ASN A 96 5.62 -3.00 -17.40
C ASN A 96 4.85 -3.97 -16.48
N SER A 97 4.43 -5.10 -17.03
CA SER A 97 3.61 -6.09 -16.32
C SER A 97 3.78 -7.47 -16.92
N THR A 98 3.73 -8.49 -16.09
CA THR A 98 3.56 -9.89 -16.52
C THR A 98 2.12 -10.21 -16.90
N ASP A 99 1.16 -9.38 -16.51
CA ASP A 99 -0.23 -9.45 -16.96
C ASP A 99 -0.49 -8.40 -18.06
N SER A 100 -0.71 -8.89 -19.28
CA SER A 100 -0.96 -8.02 -20.44
C SER A 100 -2.19 -7.12 -20.26
N ASN A 101 -3.19 -7.53 -19.46
CA ASN A 101 -4.38 -6.73 -19.20
C ASN A 101 -4.09 -5.54 -18.28
N SER A 102 -3.03 -5.62 -17.48
CA SER A 102 -2.61 -4.54 -16.59
C SER A 102 -1.74 -3.49 -17.30
N LEU A 103 -1.10 -3.85 -18.42
CA LEU A 103 -0.15 -2.98 -19.11
C LEU A 103 -0.82 -1.69 -19.61
N ASN A 104 -0.16 -0.54 -19.41
CA ASN A 104 -0.63 0.81 -19.73
C ASN A 104 -1.89 1.26 -18.96
N ASN A 105 -2.29 0.53 -17.95
CA ASN A 105 -3.35 0.93 -17.03
C ASN A 105 -2.80 1.75 -15.87
N LYS A 106 -3.71 2.29 -15.09
CA LYS A 106 -3.42 2.98 -13.85
C LYS A 106 -4.32 2.47 -12.74
N VAL A 107 -3.78 2.46 -11.53
CA VAL A 107 -4.51 2.14 -10.30
C VAL A 107 -4.47 3.36 -9.39
N SER A 108 -5.60 3.74 -8.81
CA SER A 108 -5.70 4.88 -7.91
C SER A 108 -6.31 4.45 -6.59
N PHE A 109 -5.71 4.89 -5.48
CA PHE A 109 -6.21 4.63 -4.13
C PHE A 109 -5.66 5.67 -3.15
N MET A 110 -6.26 5.74 -1.97
CA MET A 110 -5.76 6.56 -0.87
C MET A 110 -5.06 5.63 0.14
N PRO A 111 -3.71 5.65 0.23
CA PRO A 111 -3.02 4.86 1.25
C PRO A 111 -3.34 5.44 2.64
N ASN A 112 -3.95 4.63 3.49
CA ASN A 112 -4.28 4.98 4.86
C ASN A 112 -3.20 4.44 5.79
N PHE A 113 -2.27 5.30 6.21
CA PHE A 113 -1.19 4.93 7.12
C PHE A 113 -1.69 4.72 8.54
N MET A 114 -1.27 3.64 9.17
CA MET A 114 -1.53 3.40 10.58
C MET A 114 -0.53 4.17 11.45
N GLY A 115 -0.88 4.43 12.71
CA GLY A 115 -0.31 5.44 13.60
C GLY A 115 1.21 5.60 13.65
N ASP A 116 1.98 4.52 13.48
CA ASP A 116 3.45 4.54 13.45
C ASP A 116 4.04 4.65 12.03
N LYS A 117 3.18 4.70 11.00
CA LYS A 117 3.57 4.68 9.57
C LYS A 117 4.38 3.46 9.13
N MET A 118 4.36 2.39 9.95
CA MET A 118 4.98 1.12 9.64
C MET A 118 4.06 0.19 8.88
N SER A 119 2.79 0.57 8.71
CA SER A 119 1.84 -0.12 7.88
C SER A 119 0.88 0.85 7.21
N PHE A 120 0.33 0.45 6.07
CA PHE A 120 -0.77 1.15 5.44
C PHE A 120 -1.80 0.16 4.87
N ILE A 121 -3.03 0.66 4.77
CA ILE A 121 -4.14 -0.01 4.11
C ILE A 121 -4.41 0.68 2.80
N GLN A 122 -4.69 -0.10 1.75
CA GLN A 122 -5.24 0.38 0.50
C GLN A 122 -6.53 -0.36 0.17
N THR A 123 -7.48 0.36 -0.40
CA THR A 123 -8.69 -0.21 -0.99
C THR A 123 -8.77 0.28 -2.43
N ILE A 124 -8.90 -0.63 -3.37
CA ILE A 124 -9.00 -0.36 -4.79
C ILE A 124 -10.37 -0.81 -5.26
N GLU A 125 -11.16 0.12 -5.77
CA GLU A 125 -12.44 -0.16 -6.40
C GLU A 125 -12.26 -0.20 -7.92
N TYR A 126 -12.59 -1.32 -8.53
CA TYR A 126 -12.49 -1.51 -9.96
C TYR A 126 -13.78 -1.06 -10.69
N PRO A 127 -13.71 -0.68 -11.97
CA PRO A 127 -14.88 -0.22 -12.72
C PRO A 127 -16.04 -1.23 -12.83
N ASN A 128 -15.77 -2.51 -12.66
CA ASN A 128 -16.77 -3.59 -12.64
C ASN A 128 -17.45 -3.77 -11.26
N GLY A 129 -17.07 -2.96 -10.27
CA GLY A 129 -17.59 -3.02 -8.91
C GLY A 129 -16.82 -3.95 -7.96
N ASP A 130 -15.79 -4.64 -8.44
CA ASP A 130 -14.93 -5.43 -7.56
C ASP A 130 -14.10 -4.54 -6.64
N VAL A 131 -13.83 -5.04 -5.44
CA VAL A 131 -13.06 -4.33 -4.42
C VAL A 131 -11.90 -5.19 -3.95
N LEU A 132 -10.68 -4.68 -4.09
CA LEU A 132 -9.47 -5.26 -3.51
C LEU A 132 -9.10 -4.47 -2.26
N PHE A 133 -8.98 -5.16 -1.14
CA PHE A 133 -8.42 -4.64 0.09
C PHE A 133 -7.06 -5.28 0.34
N GLU A 134 -6.07 -4.48 0.75
CA GLU A 134 -4.73 -4.94 1.10
C GLU A 134 -4.17 -4.16 2.29
N ARG A 135 -3.47 -4.86 3.18
CA ARG A 135 -2.66 -4.27 4.24
C ARG A 135 -1.20 -4.65 4.04
N TRP A 136 -0.39 -3.62 4.01
CA TRP A 136 1.03 -3.69 3.77
C TRP A 136 1.81 -3.27 5.01
N GLU A 137 2.84 -4.03 5.37
CA GLU A 137 3.77 -3.69 6.45
C GLU A 137 5.15 -3.36 5.88
N ARG A 138 5.77 -2.32 6.44
CA ARG A 138 7.12 -1.89 6.03
C ARG A 138 8.14 -2.96 6.37
N LEU A 139 8.93 -3.34 5.39
CA LEU A 139 10.10 -4.16 5.63
C LEU A 139 11.17 -3.27 6.28
N SER A 140 11.28 -3.34 7.60
CA SER A 140 12.40 -2.75 8.32
C SER A 140 13.61 -3.66 8.15
N CYS A 141 14.61 -3.21 7.41
CA CYS A 141 15.92 -3.80 7.54
C CYS A 141 16.50 -3.26 8.87
N GLU A 142 16.54 -4.10 9.90
CA GLU A 142 17.39 -3.80 11.04
C GLU A 142 18.82 -3.70 10.51
N VAL A 143 19.33 -2.47 10.44
CA VAL A 143 20.61 -2.13 9.83
C VAL A 143 21.73 -3.08 10.30
N GLU A 144 21.72 -3.48 11.57
CA GLU A 144 22.67 -4.44 12.14
C GLU A 144 22.58 -5.86 11.51
N LYS A 145 21.38 -6.35 11.20
CA LYS A 145 21.23 -7.69 10.59
C LYS A 145 21.65 -7.69 9.12
N CYS A 146 21.41 -6.61 8.41
CA CYS A 146 21.80 -6.49 7.01
C CYS A 146 23.33 -6.37 6.83
N TYR A 147 24.02 -5.69 7.74
CA TYR A 147 25.48 -5.63 7.74
C TYR A 147 26.14 -6.98 8.07
N LYS A 148 25.59 -7.75 9.04
CA LYS A 148 26.11 -9.08 9.41
C LYS A 148 26.00 -10.12 8.28
N LEU A 149 25.04 -9.97 7.36
CA LEU A 149 24.94 -10.83 6.19
C LEU A 149 25.99 -10.50 5.10
N ARG A 150 26.46 -9.27 5.04
CA ARG A 150 27.54 -8.85 4.11
C ARG A 150 28.95 -9.27 4.59
N SER A 151 29.19 -9.28 5.89
CA SER A 151 30.49 -9.62 6.48
C SER A 151 30.79 -11.13 6.55
N ARG A 152 29.86 -12.00 6.13
CA ARG A 152 30.04 -13.46 6.10
C ARG A 152 30.48 -14.02 4.74
N LYS A 153 30.85 -13.17 3.79
CA LYS A 153 31.29 -13.58 2.44
C LYS A 153 32.78 -13.38 2.16
N ASP A 154 33.59 -13.20 3.23
CA ASP A 154 35.07 -13.19 3.14
C ASP A 154 35.64 -14.45 3.81
#